data_8100920c529fee53ed5dad86aea2f78b
#
_entry.id   8100920c529fee53ed5dad86aea2f78b
#
_cell.length_a   1.000
_cell.length_b   1.000
_cell.length_c   1.000
_cell.angle_alpha   90.00
_cell.angle_beta   90.00
_cell.angle_gamma   90.00
#
_symmetry.space_group_name_H-M   'P 1'
#
loop_
_entity.id
_entity.type
_entity.pdbx_description
1 polymer ?
#
loop_
_entity_poly.entity_id
_entity_poly.type
_entity_poly.pdbx_seq_one_letter_code
_entity_poly.pdbx_strand_id
1 'polypeptide(L)'
;MLAAWRGLGGFEERASLGTWLYKIATNRCLNARRAASRRPTKAWDIPGVEFLEPTRLEEEVWLDPFPDALMGGVVSWPPAPDARVERTDTISLAFVTGLQRLPPRQLAVLILRDVVGFSAEEVAGMLDASLDAVNSALKRARATLQQRQAAGGHEPPPAAQSPAETAIVTRFVEAWERADVDALVSLLTDDVFMAMPPMPFEYHGRDIVLRLSASIFGAGRRFDLVPSRANGQPAFGVYLRTPAGRPGVGLYVLTMAGGRIRGMTRFESFVLPWFGLPTSLPAL
;
A
#
# COMPACT_ATOMS: atom_id res chain seq x y z
N MET A 1 -20.47 -9.45 10.91
CA MET A 1 -21.76 -10.17 10.78
C MET A 1 -22.25 -10.74 12.10
N LEU A 2 -21.55 -11.62 12.84
CA LEU A 2 -22.04 -12.25 14.09
C LEU A 2 -22.47 -11.24 15.19
N ALA A 3 -21.79 -10.09 15.32
CA ALA A 3 -22.17 -9.06 16.29
C ALA A 3 -23.45 -8.32 15.90
N ALA A 4 -23.64 -8.08 14.60
CA ALA A 4 -24.87 -7.50 14.09
C ALA A 4 -26.05 -8.47 14.29
N TRP A 5 -25.84 -9.73 14.00
CA TRP A 5 -26.83 -10.77 14.24
C TRP A 5 -27.28 -10.85 15.73
N ARG A 6 -26.30 -10.85 16.64
CA ARG A 6 -26.59 -10.88 18.09
C ARG A 6 -27.25 -9.60 18.62
N GLY A 7 -27.00 -8.47 17.96
CA GLY A 7 -27.56 -7.18 18.35
C GLY A 7 -28.89 -6.84 17.67
N LEU A 8 -29.35 -7.67 16.71
CA LEU A 8 -30.53 -7.35 15.89
C LEU A 8 -31.81 -7.23 16.74
N GLY A 9 -31.96 -8.03 17.79
CA GLY A 9 -33.08 -7.94 18.71
C GLY A 9 -33.15 -6.63 19.53
N GLY A 10 -32.06 -5.87 19.58
CA GLY A 10 -32.00 -4.54 20.22
C GLY A 10 -32.00 -3.37 19.22
N PHE A 11 -32.27 -3.64 17.95
CA PHE A 11 -32.39 -2.58 16.94
C PHE A 11 -33.74 -1.87 17.07
N GLU A 12 -33.69 -0.63 17.55
CA GLU A 12 -34.91 0.18 17.88
C GLU A 12 -35.36 1.09 16.72
N GLU A 13 -34.86 0.89 15.50
CA GLU A 13 -35.22 1.66 14.28
C GLU A 13 -35.04 3.18 14.38
N ARG A 14 -34.25 3.66 15.37
CA ARG A 14 -33.93 5.09 15.54
C ARG A 14 -33.03 5.66 14.44
N ALA A 15 -32.42 4.80 13.64
CA ALA A 15 -31.60 5.09 12.47
C ALA A 15 -31.77 4.02 11.40
N SER A 16 -31.29 4.25 10.19
CA SER A 16 -31.34 3.21 9.16
C SER A 16 -30.54 1.98 9.59
N LEU A 17 -30.94 0.80 9.10
CA LEU A 17 -30.19 -0.44 9.35
C LEU A 17 -28.73 -0.33 8.90
N GLY A 18 -28.48 0.40 7.79
CA GLY A 18 -27.13 0.69 7.31
C GLY A 18 -26.31 1.48 8.32
N THR A 19 -26.85 2.59 8.84
CA THR A 19 -26.20 3.42 9.88
C THR A 19 -25.88 2.60 11.12
N TRP A 20 -26.79 1.74 11.56
CA TRP A 20 -26.57 0.88 12.72
C TRP A 20 -25.48 -0.17 12.47
N LEU A 21 -25.43 -0.79 11.28
CA LEU A 21 -24.38 -1.72 10.89
C LEU A 21 -23.00 -1.03 10.84
N TYR A 22 -22.92 0.17 10.28
CA TYR A 22 -21.67 0.94 10.24
C TYR A 22 -21.20 1.33 11.65
N LYS A 23 -22.10 1.70 12.59
CA LYS A 23 -21.75 1.94 14.00
C LYS A 23 -21.08 0.70 14.62
N ILE A 24 -21.67 -0.50 14.42
CA ILE A 24 -21.09 -1.76 14.93
C ILE A 24 -19.73 -2.04 14.29
N ALA A 25 -19.61 -1.90 12.98
CA ALA A 25 -18.36 -2.14 12.24
C ALA A 25 -17.25 -1.19 12.70
N THR A 26 -17.53 0.10 12.76
CA THR A 26 -16.59 1.13 13.19
C THR A 26 -16.06 0.89 14.60
N ASN A 27 -16.96 0.62 15.56
CA ASN A 27 -16.55 0.33 16.94
C ASN A 27 -15.68 -0.93 17.02
N ARG A 28 -15.97 -1.96 16.23
CA ARG A 28 -15.13 -3.15 16.16
C ARG A 28 -13.76 -2.87 15.55
N CYS A 29 -13.68 -2.08 14.48
CA CYS A 29 -12.43 -1.68 13.88
C CYS A 29 -11.56 -0.86 14.86
N LEU A 30 -12.16 0.09 15.57
CA LEU A 30 -11.47 0.89 16.59
C LEU A 30 -10.91 0.02 17.72
N ASN A 31 -11.67 -0.98 18.17
CA ASN A 31 -11.22 -1.92 19.20
C ASN A 31 -10.14 -2.88 18.67
N ALA A 32 -10.27 -3.37 17.44
CA ALA A 32 -9.29 -4.23 16.80
C ALA A 32 -7.94 -3.51 16.62
N ARG A 33 -7.94 -2.23 16.22
CA ARG A 33 -6.72 -1.43 16.12
C ARG A 33 -6.01 -1.25 17.46
N ARG A 34 -6.75 -1.07 18.56
CA ARG A 34 -6.16 -1.02 19.92
C ARG A 34 -5.52 -2.35 20.32
N ALA A 35 -6.03 -3.48 19.83
CA ALA A 35 -5.50 -4.82 20.12
C ALA A 35 -4.36 -5.24 19.16
N ALA A 36 -4.28 -4.65 17.95
CA ALA A 36 -3.33 -5.02 16.91
C ALA A 36 -1.87 -4.65 17.25
N SER A 37 -1.66 -3.70 18.18
CA SER A 37 -0.31 -3.31 18.65
C SER A 37 0.47 -4.43 19.34
N ARG A 38 -0.09 -5.65 19.43
CA ARG A 38 0.50 -6.82 20.12
C ARG A 38 0.81 -7.99 19.20
N ARG A 39 0.76 -7.83 17.87
CA ARG A 39 1.07 -8.94 16.96
C ARG A 39 2.58 -9.09 16.81
N PRO A 40 3.13 -10.32 16.93
CA PRO A 40 4.54 -10.55 16.74
C PRO A 40 4.91 -10.27 15.27
N THR A 41 6.00 -9.53 15.08
CA THR A 41 6.62 -9.32 13.77
C THR A 41 7.15 -10.65 13.27
N LYS A 42 6.68 -11.12 12.12
CA LYS A 42 7.18 -12.35 11.52
C LYS A 42 8.57 -12.08 10.94
N ALA A 43 9.54 -12.88 11.32
CA ALA A 43 10.87 -12.80 10.73
C ALA A 43 10.79 -13.13 9.24
N TRP A 44 11.38 -12.26 8.43
CA TRP A 44 11.46 -12.45 6.98
C TRP A 44 12.75 -13.15 6.62
N ASP A 45 12.67 -14.16 5.77
CA ASP A 45 13.82 -14.95 5.37
C ASP A 45 13.87 -15.07 3.84
N ILE A 46 14.76 -14.29 3.19
CA ILE A 46 15.25 -14.65 1.88
C ILE A 46 16.56 -15.42 2.11
N PRO A 47 16.61 -16.70 1.77
CA PRO A 47 17.79 -17.50 2.02
C PRO A 47 19.07 -16.86 1.45
N GLY A 48 20.07 -16.65 2.32
CA GLY A 48 21.38 -16.17 1.94
C GLY A 48 21.47 -14.66 1.60
N VAL A 49 20.49 -13.84 1.94
CA VAL A 49 20.59 -12.37 1.93
C VAL A 49 20.86 -11.88 3.34
N GLU A 50 22.00 -11.22 3.51
CA GLU A 50 22.31 -10.50 4.73
C GLU A 50 21.66 -9.11 4.66
N PHE A 51 20.74 -8.83 5.61
CA PHE A 51 20.06 -7.54 5.66
C PHE A 51 20.97 -6.48 6.28
N LEU A 52 20.97 -5.32 5.65
CA LEU A 52 21.54 -4.13 6.24
C LEU A 52 20.69 -3.66 7.41
N GLU A 53 21.28 -2.97 8.36
CA GLU A 53 20.49 -2.26 9.37
C GLU A 53 19.55 -1.27 8.67
N PRO A 54 18.23 -1.29 9.01
CA PRO A 54 17.28 -0.35 8.44
C PRO A 54 17.67 1.08 8.83
N THR A 55 17.53 2.01 7.90
CA THR A 55 17.81 3.44 8.18
C THR A 55 16.73 4.05 9.06
N ARG A 56 15.55 3.45 9.08
CA ARG A 56 14.42 3.84 9.91
C ARG A 56 13.62 2.62 10.31
N LEU A 57 13.21 2.60 11.59
CA LEU A 57 12.17 1.69 12.06
C LEU A 57 10.86 2.49 12.07
N GLU A 58 9.91 2.05 11.28
CA GLU A 58 8.55 2.61 11.31
C GLU A 58 7.68 1.93 12.36
N GLU A 59 6.60 2.61 12.75
CA GLU A 59 5.50 1.92 13.41
C GLU A 59 4.96 0.84 12.46
N GLU A 60 4.66 -0.35 12.97
CA GLU A 60 4.11 -1.47 12.20
C GLU A 60 2.88 -0.99 11.40
N VAL A 61 3.03 -0.83 10.10
CA VAL A 61 1.96 -0.53 9.17
C VAL A 61 1.51 -1.84 8.55
N TRP A 62 0.28 -2.23 8.85
CA TRP A 62 -0.32 -3.40 8.19
C TRP A 62 -0.77 -3.01 6.79
N LEU A 63 0.09 -3.22 5.82
CA LEU A 63 -0.14 -2.86 4.43
C LEU A 63 -0.18 -4.12 3.58
N ASP A 64 -1.33 -4.35 2.93
CA ASP A 64 -1.50 -5.39 1.92
C ASP A 64 -1.66 -4.74 0.55
N PRO A 65 -1.07 -5.31 -0.52
CA PRO A 65 -1.26 -4.81 -1.86
C PRO A 65 -2.63 -5.22 -2.40
N PHE A 66 -3.29 -4.32 -3.14
CA PHE A 66 -4.59 -4.61 -3.76
C PHE A 66 -4.45 -4.74 -5.29
N PRO A 67 -4.87 -5.87 -5.90
CA PRO A 67 -4.78 -6.07 -7.35
C PRO A 67 -5.67 -5.10 -8.13
N ASP A 68 -5.11 -4.40 -9.13
CA ASP A 68 -5.89 -3.49 -9.98
C ASP A 68 -6.97 -4.22 -10.78
N ALA A 69 -6.75 -5.48 -11.13
CA ALA A 69 -7.73 -6.32 -11.82
C ALA A 69 -9.06 -6.47 -11.04
N LEU A 70 -9.03 -6.36 -9.71
CA LEU A 70 -10.22 -6.44 -8.87
C LEU A 70 -10.92 -5.08 -8.69
N MET A 71 -10.31 -3.98 -9.10
CA MET A 71 -10.92 -2.64 -8.97
C MET A 71 -12.07 -2.41 -9.94
N GLY A 72 -12.08 -3.07 -11.11
CA GLY A 72 -13.13 -2.94 -12.12
C GLY A 72 -14.50 -3.47 -11.70
N GLY A 73 -14.58 -4.34 -10.69
CA GLY A 73 -15.82 -4.91 -10.17
C GLY A 73 -16.46 -4.10 -9.02
N VAL A 74 -15.74 -3.15 -8.43
CA VAL A 74 -16.20 -2.45 -7.21
C VAL A 74 -16.92 -1.13 -7.52
N VAL A 75 -16.82 -0.59 -8.74
CA VAL A 75 -17.41 0.71 -9.07
C VAL A 75 -18.09 0.70 -10.44
N SER A 76 -19.40 0.47 -10.45
CA SER A 76 -20.30 0.73 -11.58
C SER A 76 -20.67 2.21 -11.66
N TRP A 77 -19.72 3.10 -11.85
CA TRP A 77 -19.98 4.50 -12.20
C TRP A 77 -18.93 4.96 -13.22
N PRO A 78 -19.31 5.51 -14.40
CA PRO A 78 -18.33 6.07 -15.31
C PRO A 78 -17.78 7.38 -14.69
N PRO A 79 -16.56 7.40 -14.17
CA PRO A 79 -15.99 8.64 -13.66
C PRO A 79 -15.58 9.56 -14.82
N ALA A 80 -15.77 10.86 -14.61
CA ALA A 80 -15.19 11.88 -15.47
C ALA A 80 -13.65 11.68 -15.57
N PRO A 81 -13.01 12.11 -16.67
CA PRO A 81 -11.55 11.93 -16.87
C PRO A 81 -10.71 12.41 -15.68
N ASP A 82 -11.08 13.54 -15.07
CA ASP A 82 -10.39 14.13 -13.92
C ASP A 82 -10.48 13.25 -12.65
N ALA A 83 -11.61 12.55 -12.49
CA ALA A 83 -11.80 11.62 -11.36
C ALA A 83 -10.93 10.35 -11.44
N ARG A 84 -10.33 10.02 -12.59
CA ARG A 84 -9.40 8.90 -12.72
C ARG A 84 -8.05 9.19 -12.08
N VAL A 85 -7.54 10.41 -12.24
CA VAL A 85 -6.26 10.83 -11.65
C VAL A 85 -6.38 10.89 -10.13
N GLU A 86 -7.44 11.53 -9.61
CA GLU A 86 -7.71 11.59 -8.16
C GLU A 86 -7.87 10.20 -7.53
N ARG A 87 -8.46 9.24 -8.27
CA ARG A 87 -8.65 7.86 -7.78
C ARG A 87 -7.34 7.08 -7.70
N THR A 88 -6.43 7.26 -8.64
CA THR A 88 -5.14 6.58 -8.62
C THR A 88 -4.33 7.03 -7.40
N ASP A 89 -4.37 8.33 -7.08
CA ASP A 89 -3.69 8.87 -5.92
C ASP A 89 -4.29 8.36 -4.59
N THR A 90 -5.63 8.21 -4.54
CA THR A 90 -6.35 7.75 -3.33
C THR A 90 -6.19 6.26 -3.03
N ILE A 91 -5.77 5.45 -3.98
CA ILE A 91 -5.53 4.01 -3.78
C ILE A 91 -4.05 3.66 -3.68
N SER A 92 -3.15 4.62 -3.93
CA SER A 92 -1.71 4.40 -3.86
C SER A 92 -1.27 3.88 -2.48
N LEU A 93 -0.22 3.07 -2.44
CA LEU A 93 0.32 2.55 -1.17
C LEU A 93 0.70 3.68 -0.21
N ALA A 94 1.23 4.79 -0.73
CA ALA A 94 1.56 5.97 0.07
C ALA A 94 0.33 6.59 0.74
N PHE A 95 -0.80 6.68 0.02
CA PHE A 95 -2.05 7.17 0.58
C PHE A 95 -2.61 6.22 1.63
N VAL A 96 -2.66 4.91 1.35
CA VAL A 96 -3.14 3.90 2.29
C VAL A 96 -2.28 3.88 3.56
N THR A 97 -0.96 3.97 3.43
CA THR A 97 -0.04 4.14 4.56
C THR A 97 -0.34 5.41 5.35
N GLY A 98 -0.58 6.52 4.65
CA GLY A 98 -0.99 7.79 5.27
C GLY A 98 -2.27 7.67 6.09
N LEU A 99 -3.27 6.96 5.57
CA LEU A 99 -4.53 6.67 6.28
C LEU A 99 -4.28 5.87 7.56
N GLN A 100 -3.43 4.84 7.50
CA GLN A 100 -3.15 3.99 8.67
C GLN A 100 -2.43 4.75 9.80
N ARG A 101 -1.69 5.79 9.47
CA ARG A 101 -0.99 6.66 10.42
C ARG A 101 -1.87 7.75 11.05
N LEU A 102 -3.11 7.90 10.60
CA LEU A 102 -4.05 8.78 11.26
C LEU A 102 -4.48 8.23 12.61
N PRO A 103 -4.69 9.09 13.62
CA PRO A 103 -5.33 8.68 14.86
C PRO A 103 -6.65 7.95 14.56
N PRO A 104 -6.97 6.85 15.24
CA PRO A 104 -8.10 5.98 14.90
C PRO A 104 -9.44 6.69 14.73
N ARG A 105 -9.71 7.69 15.59
CA ARG A 105 -10.95 8.50 15.48
C ARG A 105 -10.95 9.42 14.26
N GLN A 106 -9.80 10.00 13.90
CA GLN A 106 -9.70 10.84 12.70
C GLN A 106 -9.89 10.01 11.43
N LEU A 107 -9.30 8.81 11.38
CA LEU A 107 -9.49 7.87 10.28
C LEU A 107 -10.96 7.44 10.16
N ALA A 108 -11.62 7.09 11.27
CA ALA A 108 -13.02 6.69 11.26
C ALA A 108 -13.92 7.82 10.74
N VAL A 109 -13.71 9.05 11.21
CA VAL A 109 -14.46 10.23 10.73
C VAL A 109 -14.22 10.46 9.24
N LEU A 110 -12.97 10.39 8.77
CA LEU A 110 -12.63 10.59 7.37
C LEU A 110 -13.33 9.56 6.47
N ILE A 111 -13.26 8.28 6.83
CA ILE A 111 -13.91 7.21 6.06
C ILE A 111 -15.43 7.38 6.04
N LEU A 112 -16.05 7.61 7.19
CA LEU A 112 -17.51 7.74 7.26
C LEU A 112 -18.02 8.97 6.50
N ARG A 113 -17.30 10.10 6.53
CA ARG A 113 -17.68 11.36 5.88
C ARG A 113 -17.35 11.38 4.39
N ASP A 114 -16.11 11.05 4.02
CA ASP A 114 -15.59 11.30 2.67
C ASP A 114 -15.68 10.08 1.76
N VAL A 115 -15.73 8.85 2.31
CA VAL A 115 -15.82 7.63 1.52
C VAL A 115 -17.24 7.09 1.50
N VAL A 116 -17.89 7.01 2.67
CA VAL A 116 -19.24 6.44 2.80
C VAL A 116 -20.34 7.48 2.60
N GLY A 117 -20.05 8.76 2.88
CA GLY A 117 -20.95 9.89 2.61
C GLY A 117 -21.98 10.19 3.72
N PHE A 118 -21.79 9.71 4.96
CA PHE A 118 -22.65 10.05 6.07
C PHE A 118 -22.59 11.54 6.44
N SER A 119 -23.69 12.10 6.95
CA SER A 119 -23.72 13.46 7.49
C SER A 119 -22.88 13.58 8.77
N ALA A 120 -22.51 14.80 9.15
CA ALA A 120 -21.73 15.01 10.38
C ALA A 120 -22.51 14.61 11.62
N GLU A 121 -23.83 14.81 11.63
CA GLU A 121 -24.76 14.41 12.69
C GLU A 121 -24.82 12.89 12.85
N GLU A 122 -24.93 12.15 11.74
CA GLU A 122 -24.93 10.69 11.77
C GLU A 122 -23.60 10.14 12.31
N VAL A 123 -22.47 10.70 11.86
CA VAL A 123 -21.14 10.32 12.36
C VAL A 123 -20.96 10.66 13.83
N ALA A 124 -21.47 11.80 14.30
CA ALA A 124 -21.48 12.17 15.70
C ALA A 124 -22.24 11.12 16.55
N GLY A 125 -23.43 10.71 16.09
CA GLY A 125 -24.21 9.64 16.73
C GLY A 125 -23.53 8.27 16.69
N MET A 126 -22.80 7.92 15.61
CA MET A 126 -22.08 6.66 15.50
C MET A 126 -20.88 6.56 16.45
N LEU A 127 -20.16 7.68 16.64
CA LEU A 127 -18.91 7.74 17.41
C LEU A 127 -19.11 8.24 18.85
N ASP A 128 -20.36 8.48 19.26
CA ASP A 128 -20.72 9.07 20.54
C ASP A 128 -19.87 10.35 20.80
N ALA A 129 -19.90 11.28 19.84
CA ALA A 129 -19.10 12.51 19.80
C ALA A 129 -19.99 13.74 19.52
N SER A 130 -19.49 14.93 19.83
CA SER A 130 -20.17 16.17 19.42
C SER A 130 -19.93 16.46 17.93
N LEU A 131 -20.83 17.24 17.33
CA LEU A 131 -20.70 17.69 15.93
C LEU A 131 -19.38 18.45 15.69
N ASP A 132 -19.00 19.33 16.64
CA ASP A 132 -17.74 20.07 16.58
C ASP A 132 -16.52 19.15 16.65
N ALA A 133 -16.57 18.09 17.45
CA ALA A 133 -15.49 17.09 17.52
C ALA A 133 -15.33 16.34 16.20
N VAL A 134 -16.44 15.99 15.52
CA VAL A 134 -16.42 15.35 14.20
C VAL A 134 -15.81 16.29 13.16
N ASN A 135 -16.30 17.54 13.07
CA ASN A 135 -15.78 18.52 12.10
C ASN A 135 -14.29 18.82 12.32
N SER A 136 -13.89 18.98 13.59
CA SER A 136 -12.48 19.19 13.95
C SER A 136 -11.60 17.99 13.62
N ALA A 137 -12.08 16.77 13.83
CA ALA A 137 -11.36 15.55 13.49
C ALA A 137 -11.20 15.41 11.96
N LEU A 138 -12.25 15.71 11.19
CA LEU A 138 -12.20 15.69 9.72
C LEU A 138 -11.19 16.70 9.18
N LYS A 139 -11.25 17.95 9.69
CA LYS A 139 -10.30 19.00 9.29
C LYS A 139 -8.85 18.58 9.55
N ARG A 140 -8.56 18.02 10.74
CA ARG A 140 -7.21 17.54 11.07
C ARG A 140 -6.78 16.35 10.20
N ALA A 141 -7.67 15.39 9.94
CA ALA A 141 -7.38 14.26 9.08
C ALA A 141 -6.97 14.69 7.67
N ARG A 142 -7.78 15.57 7.06
CA ARG A 142 -7.51 16.12 5.73
C ARG A 142 -6.20 16.92 5.69
N ALA A 143 -5.98 17.79 6.68
CA ALA A 143 -4.74 18.57 6.78
C ALA A 143 -3.50 17.67 6.89
N THR A 144 -3.57 16.63 7.71
CA THR A 144 -2.46 15.67 7.85
C THR A 144 -2.15 14.93 6.55
N LEU A 145 -3.17 14.51 5.79
CA LEU A 145 -2.98 13.86 4.50
C LEU A 145 -2.40 14.82 3.46
N GLN A 146 -2.95 16.06 3.38
CA GLN A 146 -2.45 17.08 2.48
C GLN A 146 -1.00 17.47 2.77
N GLN A 147 -0.65 17.63 4.05
CA GLN A 147 0.73 17.93 4.45
C GLN A 147 1.70 16.81 4.04
N ARG A 148 1.28 15.55 4.14
CA ARG A 148 2.12 14.41 3.72
C ARG A 148 2.28 14.32 2.21
N GLN A 149 1.24 14.63 1.44
CA GLN A 149 1.32 14.73 -0.01
C GLN A 149 2.22 15.92 -0.42
N ALA A 150 2.05 17.08 0.20
CA ALA A 150 2.83 18.29 -0.08
C ALA A 150 4.30 18.19 0.39
N ALA A 151 4.54 17.56 1.54
CA ALA A 151 5.91 17.35 2.05
C ALA A 151 6.77 16.48 1.11
N GLY A 152 6.14 15.80 0.17
CA GLY A 152 6.84 15.08 -0.89
C GLY A 152 7.55 15.99 -1.89
N GLY A 153 7.09 17.22 -2.14
CA GLY A 153 7.71 18.16 -3.10
C GLY A 153 8.00 17.59 -4.48
N HIS A 154 7.45 16.41 -4.78
CA HIS A 154 7.81 15.63 -5.95
C HIS A 154 6.87 15.94 -7.10
N GLU A 155 7.44 15.88 -8.28
CA GLU A 155 6.68 15.91 -9.52
C GLU A 155 5.66 14.74 -9.53
N PRO A 156 4.41 14.96 -10.01
CA PRO A 156 3.42 13.90 -10.06
C PRO A 156 3.93 12.70 -10.88
N PRO A 157 3.51 11.47 -10.52
CA PRO A 157 3.86 10.28 -11.29
C PRO A 157 3.30 10.39 -12.70
N PRO A 158 3.92 9.72 -13.69
CA PRO A 158 3.35 9.61 -15.02
C PRO A 158 1.97 8.94 -14.95
N ALA A 159 1.08 9.30 -15.88
CA ALA A 159 -0.23 8.69 -15.95
C ALA A 159 -0.10 7.16 -16.10
N ALA A 160 -0.98 6.43 -15.41
CA ALA A 160 -0.97 4.97 -15.43
C ALA A 160 -1.06 4.42 -16.86
N GLN A 161 -0.20 3.47 -17.18
CA GLN A 161 -0.09 2.83 -18.51
C GLN A 161 0.29 3.80 -19.65
N SER A 162 0.79 5.00 -19.33
CA SER A 162 1.30 5.92 -20.33
C SER A 162 2.62 5.45 -20.94
N PRO A 163 3.02 5.95 -22.11
CA PRO A 163 4.34 5.68 -22.68
C PRO A 163 5.49 6.05 -21.73
N ALA A 164 5.32 7.12 -20.93
CA ALA A 164 6.30 7.56 -19.95
C ALA A 164 6.44 6.55 -18.81
N GLU A 165 5.34 6.06 -18.24
CA GLU A 165 5.37 4.99 -17.23
C GLU A 165 6.03 3.73 -17.80
N THR A 166 5.59 3.32 -19.00
CA THR A 166 6.09 2.11 -19.68
C THR A 166 7.60 2.18 -19.92
N ALA A 167 8.13 3.31 -20.32
CA ALA A 167 9.57 3.49 -20.54
C ALA A 167 10.39 3.30 -19.25
N ILE A 168 9.90 3.83 -18.11
CA ILE A 168 10.56 3.66 -16.81
C ILE A 168 10.51 2.19 -16.39
N VAL A 169 9.33 1.57 -16.50
CA VAL A 169 9.09 0.16 -16.17
C VAL A 169 9.99 -0.76 -16.97
N THR A 170 10.09 -0.55 -18.29
CA THR A 170 10.96 -1.38 -19.16
C THR A 170 12.42 -1.29 -18.73
N ARG A 171 12.92 -0.08 -18.52
CA ARG A 171 14.30 0.13 -18.04
C ARG A 171 14.55 -0.51 -16.67
N PHE A 172 13.58 -0.44 -15.77
CA PHE A 172 13.67 -1.07 -14.46
C PHE A 172 13.76 -2.60 -14.58
N VAL A 173 12.88 -3.22 -15.37
CA VAL A 173 12.89 -4.67 -15.61
C VAL A 173 14.23 -5.12 -16.22
N GLU A 174 14.70 -4.44 -17.27
CA GLU A 174 15.97 -4.77 -17.90
C GLU A 174 17.15 -4.69 -16.94
N ALA A 175 17.23 -3.62 -16.15
CA ALA A 175 18.30 -3.44 -15.18
C ALA A 175 18.24 -4.51 -14.07
N TRP A 176 17.03 -4.81 -13.58
CA TRP A 176 16.82 -5.82 -12.55
C TRP A 176 17.20 -7.24 -13.00
N GLU A 177 16.72 -7.65 -14.18
CA GLU A 177 16.98 -9.00 -14.72
C GLU A 177 18.45 -9.23 -15.08
N ARG A 178 19.16 -8.15 -15.47
CA ARG A 178 20.60 -8.16 -15.70
C ARG A 178 21.43 -8.02 -14.42
N ALA A 179 20.80 -7.73 -13.30
CA ALA A 179 21.45 -7.34 -12.05
C ALA A 179 22.41 -6.13 -12.23
N ASP A 180 22.02 -5.20 -13.10
CA ASP A 180 22.75 -3.97 -13.36
C ASP A 180 22.38 -2.91 -12.32
N VAL A 181 23.17 -2.86 -11.24
CA VAL A 181 22.91 -1.99 -10.10
C VAL A 181 23.04 -0.52 -10.48
N ASP A 182 24.00 -0.17 -11.35
CA ASP A 182 24.20 1.21 -11.78
C ASP A 182 23.03 1.72 -12.63
N ALA A 183 22.54 0.89 -13.54
CA ALA A 183 21.34 1.19 -14.32
C ALA A 183 20.12 1.36 -13.40
N LEU A 184 19.92 0.49 -12.39
CA LEU A 184 18.85 0.64 -11.40
C LEU A 184 18.94 1.96 -10.67
N VAL A 185 20.12 2.29 -10.15
CA VAL A 185 20.34 3.54 -9.37
C VAL A 185 20.06 4.78 -10.22
N SER A 186 20.36 4.74 -11.52
CA SER A 186 20.07 5.85 -12.44
C SER A 186 18.56 6.18 -12.56
N LEU A 187 17.70 5.20 -12.25
CA LEU A 187 16.24 5.36 -12.29
C LEU A 187 15.66 5.93 -10.99
N LEU A 188 16.44 5.96 -9.91
CA LEU A 188 15.96 6.32 -8.58
C LEU A 188 16.02 7.83 -8.32
N THR A 189 15.11 8.34 -7.50
CA THR A 189 15.24 9.67 -6.88
C THR A 189 16.31 9.64 -5.79
N ASP A 190 16.80 10.81 -5.36
CA ASP A 190 17.82 10.88 -4.29
C ASP A 190 17.26 10.44 -2.93
N ASP A 191 15.97 10.69 -2.70
CA ASP A 191 15.23 10.34 -1.49
C ASP A 191 14.47 9.02 -1.63
N VAL A 192 14.87 8.14 -2.55
CA VAL A 192 14.24 6.84 -2.74
C VAL A 192 14.16 6.06 -1.42
N PHE A 193 13.06 5.32 -1.26
CA PHE A 193 12.90 4.41 -0.13
C PHE A 193 12.59 2.98 -0.58
N MET A 194 12.93 2.02 0.26
CA MET A 194 12.47 0.65 0.16
C MET A 194 11.80 0.23 1.46
N ALA A 195 10.57 -0.25 1.36
CA ALA A 195 9.76 -0.70 2.50
C ALA A 195 9.37 -2.16 2.33
N MET A 196 9.19 -2.87 3.44
CA MET A 196 8.92 -4.32 3.44
C MET A 196 7.82 -4.69 4.45
N PRO A 197 6.58 -4.17 4.30
CA PRO A 197 5.51 -4.50 5.22
C PRO A 197 5.22 -6.02 5.25
N PRO A 198 4.85 -6.60 6.41
CA PRO A 198 4.55 -5.93 7.67
C PRO A 198 5.77 -5.62 8.55
N MET A 199 6.99 -5.88 8.07
CA MET A 199 8.18 -5.53 8.84
C MET A 199 8.35 -4.01 8.89
N PRO A 200 8.76 -3.47 10.04
CA PRO A 200 8.93 -2.03 10.22
C PRO A 200 10.21 -1.49 9.56
N PHE A 201 10.80 -2.24 8.61
CA PHE A 201 12.08 -1.88 8.00
C PHE A 201 11.88 -0.97 6.81
N GLU A 202 12.47 0.22 6.90
CA GLU A 202 12.60 1.13 5.78
C GLU A 202 14.07 1.48 5.54
N TYR A 203 14.43 1.51 4.28
CA TYR A 203 15.75 1.90 3.78
C TYR A 203 15.58 3.16 2.95
N HIS A 204 16.13 4.28 3.42
CA HIS A 204 16.01 5.58 2.77
C HIS A 204 17.34 6.05 2.20
N GLY A 205 17.27 6.62 1.00
CA GLY A 205 18.38 7.19 0.27
C GLY A 205 18.97 6.23 -0.75
N ARG A 206 19.52 6.83 -1.80
CA ARG A 206 20.04 6.10 -2.97
C ARG A 206 21.16 5.13 -2.60
N ASP A 207 22.08 5.56 -1.75
CA ASP A 207 23.25 4.75 -1.37
C ASP A 207 22.87 3.48 -0.61
N ILE A 208 21.88 3.55 0.30
CA ILE A 208 21.47 2.39 1.06
C ILE A 208 20.67 1.42 0.19
N VAL A 209 19.82 1.94 -0.72
CA VAL A 209 19.08 1.11 -1.67
C VAL A 209 20.02 0.44 -2.66
N LEU A 210 21.09 1.12 -3.10
CA LEU A 210 22.17 0.55 -3.91
C LEU A 210 22.85 -0.62 -3.18
N ARG A 211 23.26 -0.42 -1.94
CA ARG A 211 23.94 -1.47 -1.13
C ARG A 211 23.01 -2.68 -0.91
N LEU A 212 21.72 -2.42 -0.64
CA LEU A 212 20.73 -3.48 -0.48
C LEU A 212 20.51 -4.23 -1.80
N SER A 213 20.41 -3.54 -2.93
CA SER A 213 20.30 -4.16 -4.27
C SER A 213 21.53 -5.00 -4.58
N ALA A 214 22.72 -4.49 -4.30
CA ALA A 214 23.96 -5.24 -4.46
C ALA A 214 24.00 -6.51 -3.59
N SER A 215 23.48 -6.46 -2.37
CA SER A 215 23.33 -7.64 -1.50
C SER A 215 22.31 -8.64 -2.07
N ILE A 216 21.19 -8.17 -2.60
CA ILE A 216 20.15 -9.02 -3.23
C ILE A 216 20.73 -9.76 -4.45
N PHE A 217 21.50 -9.08 -5.32
CA PHE A 217 22.14 -9.69 -6.48
C PHE A 217 23.45 -10.43 -6.17
N GLY A 218 23.93 -10.31 -4.94
CA GLY A 218 25.14 -11.00 -4.47
C GLY A 218 25.06 -12.52 -4.69
N ALA A 219 26.22 -13.18 -4.70
CA ALA A 219 26.33 -14.61 -5.00
C ALA A 219 25.78 -15.01 -6.40
N GLY A 220 25.74 -14.09 -7.35
CA GLY A 220 25.30 -14.36 -8.73
C GLY A 220 23.78 -14.58 -8.88
N ARG A 221 22.97 -14.19 -7.89
CA ARG A 221 21.51 -14.34 -7.98
C ARG A 221 20.94 -13.59 -9.18
N ARG A 222 19.99 -14.21 -9.85
CA ARG A 222 19.24 -13.63 -10.97
C ARG A 222 17.77 -13.86 -10.74
N PHE A 223 16.97 -12.93 -11.23
CA PHE A 223 15.53 -12.93 -11.02
C PHE A 223 14.80 -12.72 -12.34
N ASP A 224 13.60 -13.27 -12.44
CA ASP A 224 12.63 -12.94 -13.49
C ASP A 224 11.55 -12.06 -12.88
N LEU A 225 11.10 -11.07 -13.64
CA LEU A 225 10.01 -10.19 -13.24
C LEU A 225 8.79 -10.46 -14.10
N VAL A 226 7.68 -10.84 -13.48
CA VAL A 226 6.38 -10.99 -14.16
C VAL A 226 5.53 -9.77 -13.89
N PRO A 227 5.17 -8.98 -14.92
CA PRO A 227 4.44 -7.74 -14.74
C PRO A 227 3.06 -7.96 -14.11
N SER A 228 2.67 -7.03 -13.26
CA SER A 228 1.34 -6.92 -12.66
C SER A 228 1.05 -5.44 -12.32
N ARG A 229 -0.06 -5.19 -11.64
CA ARG A 229 -0.38 -3.86 -11.10
C ARG A 229 -1.03 -3.98 -9.73
N ALA A 230 -0.65 -3.10 -8.83
CA ALA A 230 -1.17 -3.04 -7.47
C ALA A 230 -1.41 -1.60 -7.05
N ASN A 231 -2.60 -1.29 -6.52
CA ASN A 231 -2.92 0.04 -5.99
C ASN A 231 -2.71 1.17 -7.02
N GLY A 232 -3.04 0.92 -8.30
CA GLY A 232 -2.84 1.87 -9.40
C GLY A 232 -1.38 2.04 -9.83
N GLN A 233 -0.45 1.26 -9.28
CA GLN A 233 0.99 1.38 -9.50
C GLN A 233 1.54 0.17 -10.24
N PRO A 234 2.67 0.30 -10.98
CA PRO A 234 3.36 -0.85 -11.55
C PRO A 234 3.83 -1.81 -10.46
N ALA A 235 3.59 -3.09 -10.69
CA ALA A 235 3.99 -4.15 -9.77
C ALA A 235 4.58 -5.34 -10.53
N PHE A 236 5.35 -6.18 -9.83
CA PHE A 236 6.00 -7.36 -10.41
C PHE A 236 6.00 -8.51 -9.42
N GLY A 237 5.58 -9.69 -9.86
CA GLY A 237 6.00 -10.92 -9.21
C GLY A 237 7.47 -11.15 -9.49
N VAL A 238 8.27 -11.34 -8.45
CA VAL A 238 9.72 -11.53 -8.54
C VAL A 238 10.05 -13.00 -8.26
N TYR A 239 10.80 -13.63 -9.16
CA TYR A 239 11.10 -15.06 -9.12
C TYR A 239 12.61 -15.27 -9.16
N LEU A 240 13.15 -16.00 -8.20
CA LEU A 240 14.58 -16.32 -8.12
C LEU A 240 14.92 -17.47 -9.09
N ARG A 241 15.86 -17.26 -9.99
CA ARG A 241 16.37 -18.33 -10.86
C ARG A 241 17.23 -19.30 -10.06
N THR A 242 16.82 -20.55 -10.01
CA THR A 242 17.58 -21.65 -9.41
C THR A 242 17.63 -22.86 -10.34
N PRO A 243 18.58 -23.80 -10.17
CA PRO A 243 18.60 -25.03 -10.95
C PRO A 243 17.35 -25.90 -10.79
N ALA A 244 16.66 -25.80 -9.65
CA ALA A 244 15.46 -26.58 -9.32
C ALA A 244 14.16 -25.92 -9.79
N GLY A 245 14.22 -24.71 -10.36
CA GLY A 245 13.04 -23.94 -10.79
C GLY A 245 13.15 -22.48 -10.41
N ARG A 246 12.04 -21.75 -10.53
CA ARG A 246 11.99 -20.32 -10.28
C ARG A 246 10.93 -19.98 -9.22
N PRO A 247 11.22 -20.21 -7.93
CA PRO A 247 10.29 -19.89 -6.85
C PRO A 247 10.03 -18.37 -6.76
N GLY A 248 8.79 -17.99 -6.49
CA GLY A 248 8.41 -16.61 -6.22
C GLY A 248 8.95 -16.15 -4.87
N VAL A 249 9.64 -15.02 -4.86
CA VAL A 249 10.23 -14.43 -3.63
C VAL A 249 9.48 -13.19 -3.13
N GLY A 250 8.50 -12.72 -3.86
CA GLY A 250 7.63 -11.64 -3.42
C GLY A 250 7.01 -10.84 -4.57
N LEU A 251 6.19 -9.87 -4.19
CA LEU A 251 5.63 -8.86 -5.07
C LEU A 251 6.31 -7.51 -4.77
N TYR A 252 6.84 -6.87 -5.81
CA TYR A 252 7.40 -5.52 -5.72
C TYR A 252 6.43 -4.53 -6.36
N VAL A 253 6.16 -3.42 -5.68
CA VAL A 253 5.33 -2.32 -6.17
C VAL A 253 6.19 -1.07 -6.27
N LEU A 254 6.17 -0.39 -7.42
CA LEU A 254 6.96 0.80 -7.68
C LEU A 254 6.14 2.06 -7.42
N THR A 255 6.65 2.95 -6.58
CA THR A 255 6.13 4.31 -6.42
C THR A 255 6.98 5.25 -7.26
N MET A 256 6.33 5.95 -8.20
CA MET A 256 7.00 6.89 -9.10
C MET A 256 6.80 8.34 -8.65
N ALA A 257 7.77 9.19 -9.01
CA ALA A 257 7.68 10.64 -8.90
C ALA A 257 8.33 11.23 -10.17
N GLY A 258 7.54 11.96 -10.96
CA GLY A 258 7.97 12.39 -12.29
C GLY A 258 8.47 11.20 -13.13
N GLY A 259 9.62 11.38 -13.75
CA GLY A 259 10.27 10.38 -14.58
C GLY A 259 11.17 9.38 -13.82
N ARG A 260 11.03 9.23 -12.50
CA ARG A 260 11.90 8.39 -11.66
C ARG A 260 11.13 7.54 -10.66
N ILE A 261 11.80 6.54 -10.10
CA ILE A 261 11.29 5.67 -9.04
C ILE A 261 11.68 6.28 -7.70
N ARG A 262 10.67 6.63 -6.91
CA ARG A 262 10.83 7.16 -5.55
C ARG A 262 10.74 6.08 -4.47
N GLY A 263 10.07 4.98 -4.76
CA GLY A 263 9.92 3.93 -3.76
C GLY A 263 9.73 2.56 -4.36
N MET A 264 10.15 1.57 -3.61
CA MET A 264 9.92 0.16 -3.87
C MET A 264 9.33 -0.45 -2.60
N THR A 265 8.10 -0.98 -2.70
CA THR A 265 7.49 -1.70 -1.58
C THR A 265 7.45 -3.17 -1.92
N ARG A 266 8.08 -3.99 -1.10
CA ARG A 266 8.11 -5.43 -1.26
C ARG A 266 7.13 -6.11 -0.31
N PHE A 267 6.33 -6.99 -0.86
CA PHE A 267 5.45 -7.90 -0.11
C PHE A 267 5.95 -9.33 -0.23
N GLU A 268 5.63 -10.17 0.76
CA GLU A 268 6.00 -11.58 0.78
C GLU A 268 5.34 -12.37 -0.36
N SER A 269 5.90 -13.52 -0.71
CA SER A 269 5.45 -14.34 -1.84
C SER A 269 4.04 -14.89 -1.71
N PHE A 270 3.47 -14.98 -0.50
CA PHE A 270 2.11 -15.48 -0.31
C PHE A 270 1.03 -14.61 -0.97
N VAL A 271 1.34 -13.34 -1.31
CA VAL A 271 0.39 -12.45 -2.00
C VAL A 271 0.31 -12.71 -3.51
N LEU A 272 1.30 -13.40 -4.12
CA LEU A 272 1.34 -13.64 -5.57
C LEU A 272 0.04 -14.21 -6.15
N PRO A 273 -0.60 -15.23 -5.52
CA PRO A 273 -1.86 -15.77 -6.02
C PRO A 273 -3.01 -14.75 -6.06
N TRP A 274 -3.00 -13.71 -5.23
CA TRP A 274 -4.02 -12.66 -5.25
C TRP A 274 -3.99 -11.86 -6.56
N PHE A 275 -2.80 -11.82 -7.20
CA PHE A 275 -2.54 -11.15 -8.48
C PHE A 275 -2.63 -12.09 -9.69
N GLY A 276 -3.11 -13.33 -9.49
CA GLY A 276 -3.12 -14.35 -10.54
C GLY A 276 -1.72 -14.84 -10.94
N LEU A 277 -0.70 -14.54 -10.12
CA LEU A 277 0.68 -14.93 -10.35
C LEU A 277 0.97 -16.30 -9.71
N PRO A 278 1.70 -17.20 -10.40
CA PRO A 278 2.04 -18.50 -9.84
C PRO A 278 3.02 -18.37 -8.67
N THR A 279 3.02 -19.33 -7.77
CA THR A 279 4.00 -19.40 -6.66
C THR A 279 5.40 -19.78 -7.11
N SER A 280 5.52 -20.38 -8.30
CA SER A 280 6.79 -20.72 -8.97
C SER A 280 6.60 -20.74 -10.48
N LEU A 281 7.62 -20.30 -11.22
CA LEU A 281 7.68 -20.46 -12.67
C LEU A 281 8.37 -21.79 -13.02
N PRO A 282 8.11 -22.38 -14.22
CA PRO A 282 8.85 -23.55 -14.71
C PRO A 282 10.36 -23.32 -14.73
N ALA A 283 11.16 -24.38 -14.67
CA ALA A 283 12.61 -24.29 -14.92
C ALA A 283 12.86 -23.74 -16.34
N LEU A 284 14.03 -23.10 -16.54
CA LEU A 284 14.47 -22.59 -17.84
C LEU A 284 14.88 -23.75 -18.75
#